data_58cb80094e538145db34233cdccbf9a0
#
_entry.id   58cb80094e538145db34233cdccbf9a0
#
_cell.length_a   1.000
_cell.length_b   1.000
_cell.length_c   1.000
_cell.angle_alpha   90.00
_cell.angle_beta   90.00
_cell.angle_gamma   90.00
#
_symmetry.space_group_name_H-M   'P 1'
#
loop_
_entity.id
_entity.type
_entity.pdbx_description
1 polymer ?
#
loop_
_entity_poly.entity_id
_entity_poly.type
_entity_poly.pdbx_seq_one_letter_code
_entity_poly.pdbx_strand_id
1 'polypeptide(L)'
;ISGQNNNTTIPIKRLAAIDLGTNSFHAVIVDLYSDGSFRKIEDFKEMVQLAKGGLGTRLAEGAYSRGMKALKNIKVLCDSHNVEHILAYATSAIRESENGGEFIQDSIDRYGIKINAIPGTVEAELIGYAVQHGVRLGNTPVLMGDIGGGSVEFILGNAKEFHFLTSKKIGVSRMTDIFKPSDPITATEI
;
A
#
# COMPACT_ATOMS: atom_id res chain seq x y z
N ILE A 1 0.81 44.21 18.99
CA ILE A 1 -0.36 43.31 19.23
C ILE A 1 -0.55 42.55 17.93
N SER A 2 0.13 41.42 17.79
CA SER A 2 0.01 40.52 16.64
C SER A 2 -1.14 39.53 16.95
N GLY A 3 -2.27 39.76 16.32
CA GLY A 3 -3.36 38.83 16.33
C GLY A 3 -2.92 37.53 15.61
N GLN A 4 -2.74 36.44 16.35
CA GLN A 4 -2.69 35.12 15.80
C GLN A 4 -4.13 34.80 15.29
N ASN A 5 -4.34 34.92 13.99
CA ASN A 5 -5.51 34.31 13.34
C ASN A 5 -5.34 32.79 13.43
N ASN A 6 -5.86 32.20 14.50
CA ASN A 6 -6.15 30.75 14.55
C ASN A 6 -7.35 30.49 13.63
N ASN A 7 -7.11 30.49 12.32
CA ASN A 7 -8.02 29.84 11.38
C ASN A 7 -7.86 28.34 11.61
N THR A 8 -8.60 27.80 12.57
CA THR A 8 -8.82 26.36 12.71
C THR A 8 -9.66 25.95 11.49
N THR A 9 -8.99 25.60 10.38
CA THR A 9 -9.66 25.03 9.21
C THR A 9 -10.31 23.72 9.63
N ILE A 10 -11.64 23.66 9.59
CA ILE A 10 -12.39 22.45 9.97
C ILE A 10 -12.17 21.43 8.84
N PRO A 11 -11.80 20.19 9.14
CA PRO A 11 -11.68 19.17 8.12
C PRO A 11 -13.06 18.90 7.50
N ILE A 12 -13.09 18.76 6.17
CA ILE A 12 -14.33 18.45 5.44
C ILE A 12 -14.65 16.96 5.47
N LYS A 13 -13.64 16.10 5.71
CA LYS A 13 -13.79 14.65 5.70
C LYS A 13 -12.63 13.94 6.40
N ARG A 14 -12.92 12.82 7.08
CA ARG A 14 -11.89 11.90 7.58
C ARG A 14 -11.85 10.63 6.76
N LEU A 15 -10.68 10.29 6.23
CA LEU A 15 -10.46 9.16 5.34
C LEU A 15 -9.42 8.21 5.93
N ALA A 16 -9.54 6.91 5.60
CA ALA A 16 -8.46 5.96 5.74
C ALA A 16 -8.00 5.49 4.35
N ALA A 17 -6.70 5.53 4.12
CA ALA A 17 -6.05 4.90 2.97
C ALA A 17 -5.34 3.64 3.47
N ILE A 18 -5.63 2.49 2.84
CA ILE A 18 -5.09 1.18 3.22
C ILE A 18 -4.36 0.58 2.03
N ASP A 19 -3.07 0.33 2.19
CA ASP A 19 -2.25 -0.46 1.28
C ASP A 19 -2.15 -1.91 1.80
N LEU A 20 -2.66 -2.86 1.03
CA LEU A 20 -2.56 -4.29 1.31
C LEU A 20 -1.42 -4.90 0.51
N GLY A 21 -0.21 -4.67 1.02
CA GLY A 21 1.02 -5.17 0.42
C GLY A 21 1.26 -6.66 0.68
N THR A 22 2.27 -7.21 0.00
CA THR A 22 2.67 -8.62 0.13
C THR A 22 3.21 -8.95 1.53
N ASN A 23 3.96 -8.04 2.14
CA ASN A 23 4.60 -8.27 3.45
C ASN A 23 3.86 -7.62 4.60
N SER A 24 3.28 -6.46 4.39
CA SER A 24 2.59 -5.68 5.43
C SER A 24 1.33 -5.02 4.88
N PHE A 25 0.36 -4.83 5.76
CA PHE A 25 -0.75 -3.91 5.54
C PHE A 25 -0.43 -2.60 6.25
N HIS A 26 -0.67 -1.50 5.55
CA HIS A 26 -0.42 -0.16 6.05
C HIS A 26 -1.69 0.66 5.91
N ALA A 27 -2.14 1.28 7.00
CA ALA A 27 -3.30 2.15 7.03
C ALA A 27 -2.92 3.52 7.56
N VAL A 28 -3.28 4.56 6.84
CA VAL A 28 -3.10 5.95 7.25
C VAL A 28 -4.47 6.61 7.34
N ILE A 29 -4.77 7.22 8.50
CA ILE A 29 -5.98 8.01 8.69
C ILE A 29 -5.62 9.48 8.55
N VAL A 30 -6.37 10.20 7.74
CA VAL A 30 -6.15 11.61 7.47
C VAL A 30 -7.42 12.44 7.59
N ASP A 31 -7.28 13.68 8.05
CA ASP A 31 -8.27 14.73 7.88
C ASP A 31 -7.98 15.47 6.57
N LEU A 32 -8.96 15.53 5.68
CA LEU A 32 -8.90 16.24 4.41
C LEU A 32 -9.55 17.63 4.57
N TYR A 33 -8.93 18.65 3.98
CA TYR A 33 -9.39 20.04 4.00
C TYR A 33 -9.87 20.50 2.63
N SER A 34 -10.63 21.60 2.62
CA SER A 34 -11.25 22.15 1.41
C SER A 34 -10.25 22.63 0.35
N ASP A 35 -9.03 22.95 0.74
CA ASP A 35 -7.94 23.35 -0.16
C ASP A 35 -7.17 22.14 -0.76
N GLY A 36 -7.61 20.91 -0.45
CA GLY A 36 -6.96 19.68 -0.88
C GLY A 36 -5.79 19.26 0.00
N SER A 37 -5.42 20.04 1.00
CA SER A 37 -4.41 19.62 1.99
C SER A 37 -4.96 18.54 2.91
N PHE A 38 -4.08 17.78 3.53
CA PHE A 38 -4.47 16.77 4.51
C PHE A 38 -3.54 16.79 5.73
N ARG A 39 -4.08 16.35 6.85
CA ARG A 39 -3.32 16.15 8.10
C ARG A 39 -3.41 14.69 8.51
N LYS A 40 -2.26 14.05 8.68
CA LYS A 40 -2.18 12.68 9.21
C LYS A 40 -2.63 12.67 10.67
N ILE A 41 -3.57 11.78 10.98
CA ILE A 41 -4.14 11.56 12.31
C ILE A 41 -3.53 10.32 12.94
N GLU A 42 -3.44 9.23 12.15
CA GLU A 42 -2.95 7.93 12.62
C GLU A 42 -2.17 7.22 11.51
N ASP A 43 -1.24 6.37 11.92
CA ASP A 43 -0.38 5.59 11.03
C ASP A 43 -0.22 4.19 11.64
N PHE A 44 -0.74 3.17 10.97
CA PHE A 44 -0.78 1.80 11.46
C PHE A 44 -0.20 0.86 10.44
N LYS A 45 0.75 0.02 10.87
CA LYS A 45 1.37 -0.99 10.01
C LYS A 45 1.41 -2.33 10.72
N GLU A 46 0.96 -3.39 10.03
CA GLU A 46 0.98 -4.76 10.55
C GLU A 46 1.64 -5.70 9.55
N MET A 47 2.58 -6.53 10.05
CA MET A 47 3.27 -7.53 9.23
C MET A 47 2.36 -8.75 9.02
N VAL A 48 1.98 -9.00 7.79
CA VAL A 48 1.06 -10.09 7.40
C VAL A 48 1.76 -11.23 6.66
N GLN A 49 2.86 -10.93 5.94
CA GLN A 49 3.64 -11.91 5.17
C GLN A 49 2.75 -12.83 4.33
N LEU A 50 1.96 -12.24 3.42
CA LEU A 50 1.04 -13.00 2.56
C LEU A 50 1.77 -13.95 1.62
N ALA A 51 3.02 -13.62 1.26
CA ALA A 51 3.87 -14.48 0.43
C ALA A 51 4.34 -15.77 1.13
N LYS A 52 4.20 -15.86 2.45
CA LYS A 52 4.66 -17.04 3.20
C LYS A 52 3.83 -18.26 2.83
N GLY A 53 4.44 -19.16 2.07
CA GLY A 53 3.79 -20.35 1.47
C GLY A 53 3.70 -20.28 -0.05
N GLY A 54 4.34 -19.28 -0.69
CA GLY A 54 4.44 -19.07 -2.13
C GLY A 54 3.61 -17.91 -2.65
N LEU A 55 4.12 -17.27 -3.70
CA LEU A 55 3.43 -16.22 -4.46
C LEU A 55 2.95 -16.75 -5.82
N GLY A 56 1.78 -16.26 -6.27
CA GLY A 56 1.22 -16.62 -7.58
C GLY A 56 0.41 -17.91 -7.60
N THR A 57 0.15 -18.48 -6.42
CA THR A 57 -0.76 -19.61 -6.21
C THR A 57 -1.88 -19.18 -5.26
N ARG A 58 -2.30 -20.04 -4.37
CA ARG A 58 -3.30 -19.75 -3.34
C ARG A 58 -2.62 -19.15 -2.10
N LEU A 59 -3.18 -18.11 -1.50
CA LEU A 59 -2.76 -17.64 -0.18
C LEU A 59 -2.92 -18.80 0.81
N ALA A 60 -1.82 -19.17 1.48
CA ALA A 60 -1.84 -20.21 2.49
C ALA A 60 -2.78 -19.82 3.65
N GLU A 61 -3.43 -20.81 4.28
CA GLU A 61 -4.43 -20.58 5.33
C GLU A 61 -3.91 -19.68 6.47
N GLY A 62 -2.68 -19.91 6.92
CA GLY A 62 -2.06 -19.06 7.95
C GLY A 62 -1.80 -17.62 7.50
N ALA A 63 -1.45 -17.41 6.21
CA ALA A 63 -1.27 -16.08 5.64
C ALA A 63 -2.63 -15.36 5.48
N TYR A 64 -3.63 -16.08 4.98
CA TYR A 64 -5.01 -15.61 4.87
C TYR A 64 -5.55 -15.14 6.23
N SER A 65 -5.42 -15.98 7.27
CA SER A 65 -5.86 -15.67 8.63
C SER A 65 -5.15 -14.44 9.22
N ARG A 66 -3.84 -14.28 8.98
CA ARG A 66 -3.11 -13.08 9.41
C ARG A 66 -3.61 -11.82 8.71
N GLY A 67 -3.83 -11.90 7.40
CA GLY A 67 -4.39 -10.79 6.62
C GLY A 67 -5.77 -10.37 7.13
N MET A 68 -6.67 -11.34 7.36
CA MET A 68 -8.01 -11.06 7.90
C MET A 68 -7.95 -10.47 9.32
N LYS A 69 -7.02 -10.93 10.16
CA LYS A 69 -6.80 -10.35 11.49
C LYS A 69 -6.33 -8.90 11.40
N ALA A 70 -5.39 -8.60 10.50
CA ALA A 70 -4.91 -7.24 10.29
C ALA A 70 -6.04 -6.31 9.80
N LEU A 71 -6.90 -6.77 8.87
CA LEU A 71 -8.09 -6.01 8.45
C LEU A 71 -9.06 -5.74 9.59
N LYS A 72 -9.26 -6.70 10.49
CA LYS A 72 -10.06 -6.49 11.71
C LYS A 72 -9.48 -5.37 12.57
N ASN A 73 -8.15 -5.40 12.81
CA ASN A 73 -7.48 -4.38 13.60
C ASN A 73 -7.59 -2.98 12.96
N ILE A 74 -7.41 -2.91 11.64
CA ILE A 74 -7.57 -1.67 10.87
C ILE A 74 -9.03 -1.16 10.95
N LYS A 75 -10.02 -2.07 10.85
CA LYS A 75 -11.44 -1.66 10.99
C LYS A 75 -11.73 -1.06 12.36
N VAL A 76 -11.27 -1.71 13.44
CA VAL A 76 -11.42 -1.18 14.80
C VAL A 76 -10.76 0.20 14.92
N LEU A 77 -9.58 0.39 14.34
CA LEU A 77 -8.91 1.68 14.32
C LEU A 77 -9.72 2.73 13.56
N CYS A 78 -10.22 2.41 12.36
CA CYS A 78 -11.06 3.31 11.57
C CYS A 78 -12.32 3.73 12.34
N ASP A 79 -12.98 2.78 13.02
CA ASP A 79 -14.18 3.05 13.80
C ASP A 79 -13.90 3.96 15.01
N SER A 80 -12.79 3.71 15.71
CA SER A 80 -12.39 4.52 16.87
C SER A 80 -12.05 5.98 16.50
N HIS A 81 -11.64 6.20 15.26
CA HIS A 81 -11.34 7.52 14.73
C HIS A 81 -12.50 8.15 13.94
N ASN A 82 -13.69 7.51 13.91
CA ASN A 82 -14.85 7.97 13.14
C ASN A 82 -14.51 8.23 11.66
N VAL A 83 -13.81 7.28 11.02
CA VAL A 83 -13.47 7.35 9.60
C VAL A 83 -14.74 7.23 8.76
N GLU A 84 -14.96 8.18 7.86
CA GLU A 84 -16.15 8.23 7.02
C GLU A 84 -16.00 7.39 5.73
N HIS A 85 -14.79 7.32 5.19
CA HIS A 85 -14.50 6.57 3.96
C HIS A 85 -13.19 5.80 4.08
N ILE A 86 -13.21 4.57 3.59
CA ILE A 86 -12.04 3.70 3.51
C ILE A 86 -11.69 3.47 2.04
N LEU A 87 -10.45 3.81 1.66
CA LEU A 87 -9.85 3.53 0.37
C LEU A 87 -8.84 2.41 0.56
N ALA A 88 -9.18 1.19 0.17
CA ALA A 88 -8.32 0.03 0.35
C ALA A 88 -7.88 -0.54 -1.01
N TYR A 89 -6.57 -0.63 -1.21
CA TYR A 89 -5.95 -1.16 -2.42
C TYR A 89 -5.10 -2.37 -2.10
N ALA A 90 -5.27 -3.43 -2.89
CA ALA A 90 -4.46 -4.63 -2.79
C ALA A 90 -3.52 -4.74 -4.00
N THR A 91 -2.29 -5.14 -3.71
CA THR A 91 -1.24 -5.26 -4.70
C THR A 91 -0.93 -6.73 -5.04
N SER A 92 0.29 -7.03 -5.39
CA SER A 92 0.75 -8.28 -6.01
C SER A 92 0.21 -9.56 -5.34
N ALA A 93 0.31 -9.74 -4.02
CA ALA A 93 -0.04 -11.00 -3.37
C ALA A 93 -1.53 -11.36 -3.49
N ILE A 94 -2.41 -10.41 -3.25
CA ILE A 94 -3.87 -10.62 -3.34
C ILE A 94 -4.30 -10.64 -4.81
N ARG A 95 -3.79 -9.69 -5.61
CA ARG A 95 -4.10 -9.59 -7.04
C ARG A 95 -3.81 -10.87 -7.82
N GLU A 96 -2.74 -11.59 -7.46
CA GLU A 96 -2.24 -12.73 -8.21
C GLU A 96 -2.65 -14.08 -7.63
N SER A 97 -3.24 -14.11 -6.43
CA SER A 97 -3.63 -15.37 -5.80
C SER A 97 -4.98 -15.88 -6.33
N GLU A 98 -5.11 -17.20 -6.44
CA GLU A 98 -6.34 -17.88 -6.85
C GLU A 98 -7.52 -17.59 -5.90
N ASN A 99 -7.25 -17.42 -4.60
CA ASN A 99 -8.25 -17.08 -3.59
C ASN A 99 -8.25 -15.61 -3.19
N GLY A 100 -7.65 -14.74 -4.02
CA GLY A 100 -7.69 -13.28 -3.79
C GLY A 100 -9.11 -12.72 -3.82
N GLY A 101 -9.96 -13.23 -4.72
CA GLY A 101 -11.37 -12.87 -4.78
C GLY A 101 -12.14 -13.27 -3.52
N GLU A 102 -11.87 -14.46 -2.96
CA GLU A 102 -12.44 -14.93 -1.68
C GLU A 102 -12.01 -14.00 -0.54
N PHE A 103 -10.73 -13.63 -0.50
CA PHE A 103 -10.18 -12.71 0.51
C PHE A 103 -10.87 -11.33 0.46
N ILE A 104 -11.07 -10.79 -0.74
CA ILE A 104 -11.76 -9.50 -0.93
C ILE A 104 -13.22 -9.61 -0.46
N GLN A 105 -13.92 -10.68 -0.82
CA GLN A 105 -15.31 -10.88 -0.42
C GLN A 105 -15.44 -11.04 1.11
N ASP A 106 -14.58 -11.85 1.72
CA ASP A 106 -14.53 -12.02 3.19
C ASP A 106 -14.27 -10.69 3.93
N SER A 107 -13.44 -9.80 3.33
CA SER A 107 -13.19 -8.46 3.88
C SER A 107 -14.45 -7.61 3.90
N ILE A 108 -15.26 -7.69 2.84
CA ILE A 108 -16.55 -6.99 2.74
C ILE A 108 -17.52 -7.57 3.77
N ASP A 109 -17.70 -8.89 3.77
CA ASP A 109 -18.72 -9.56 4.58
C ASP A 109 -18.46 -9.44 6.08
N ARG A 110 -17.18 -9.49 6.49
CA ARG A 110 -16.81 -9.45 7.92
C ARG A 110 -16.58 -8.04 8.45
N TYR A 111 -16.08 -7.13 7.62
CA TYR A 111 -15.59 -5.82 8.09
C TYR A 111 -16.15 -4.63 7.31
N GLY A 112 -16.90 -4.86 6.23
CA GLY A 112 -17.39 -3.79 5.36
C GLY A 112 -16.28 -3.05 4.58
N ILE A 113 -15.07 -3.62 4.50
CA ILE A 113 -13.94 -3.02 3.79
C ILE A 113 -13.93 -3.53 2.35
N LYS A 114 -14.26 -2.66 1.40
CA LYS A 114 -14.17 -2.95 -0.03
C LYS A 114 -12.73 -2.75 -0.51
N ILE A 115 -12.06 -3.85 -0.83
CA ILE A 115 -10.69 -3.85 -1.35
C ILE A 115 -10.72 -3.82 -2.87
N ASN A 116 -9.91 -2.94 -3.48
CA ASN A 116 -9.69 -2.86 -4.91
C ASN A 116 -8.31 -3.48 -5.24
N ALA A 117 -8.28 -4.63 -5.90
CA ALA A 117 -7.03 -5.17 -6.43
C ALA A 117 -6.63 -4.36 -7.68
N ILE A 118 -5.53 -3.62 -7.58
CA ILE A 118 -5.10 -2.69 -8.63
C ILE A 118 -4.05 -3.33 -9.55
N PRO A 119 -4.05 -3.02 -10.86
CA PRO A 119 -2.96 -3.39 -11.77
C PRO A 119 -1.62 -2.78 -11.31
N GLY A 120 -0.51 -3.46 -11.60
CA GLY A 120 0.83 -2.97 -11.23
C GLY A 120 1.20 -1.61 -11.84
N THR A 121 0.64 -1.28 -13.01
CA THR A 121 0.83 0.05 -13.62
C THR A 121 0.10 1.15 -12.84
N VAL A 122 -1.07 0.87 -12.30
CA VAL A 122 -1.80 1.79 -11.40
C VAL A 122 -1.06 1.93 -10.06
N GLU A 123 -0.51 0.83 -9.54
CA GLU A 123 0.36 0.84 -8.37
C GLU A 123 1.57 1.76 -8.59
N ALA A 124 2.28 1.61 -9.73
CA ALA A 124 3.39 2.47 -10.12
C ALA A 124 2.99 3.96 -10.26
N GLU A 125 1.80 4.24 -10.80
CA GLU A 125 1.27 5.60 -10.93
C GLU A 125 1.02 6.24 -9.57
N LEU A 126 0.38 5.51 -8.64
CA LEU A 126 0.13 6.00 -7.28
C LEU A 126 1.43 6.27 -6.51
N ILE A 127 2.45 5.41 -6.68
CA ILE A 127 3.79 5.63 -6.13
C ILE A 127 4.42 6.88 -6.73
N GLY A 128 4.32 7.06 -8.05
CA GLY A 128 4.79 8.26 -8.73
C GLY A 128 4.17 9.53 -8.16
N TYR A 129 2.86 9.56 -7.96
CA TYR A 129 2.17 10.69 -7.33
C TYR A 129 2.64 10.92 -5.88
N ALA A 130 2.83 9.87 -5.11
CA ALA A 130 3.35 9.99 -3.74
C ALA A 130 4.74 10.64 -3.71
N VAL A 131 5.63 10.26 -4.64
CA VAL A 131 6.97 10.87 -4.79
C VAL A 131 6.87 12.33 -5.24
N GLN A 132 6.02 12.65 -6.24
CA GLN A 132 5.80 14.04 -6.69
C GLN A 132 5.33 14.97 -5.56
N HIS A 133 4.53 14.46 -4.62
CA HIS A 133 4.02 15.24 -3.48
C HIS A 133 4.99 15.27 -2.30
N GLY A 134 5.77 14.21 -2.10
CA GLY A 134 6.67 14.06 -0.96
C GLY A 134 8.09 14.57 -1.19
N VAL A 135 8.53 14.67 -2.45
CA VAL A 135 9.88 15.04 -2.84
C VAL A 135 9.83 16.21 -3.83
N ARG A 136 10.67 17.22 -3.60
CA ARG A 136 10.77 18.35 -4.55
C ARG A 136 11.48 17.90 -5.82
N LEU A 137 10.73 17.53 -6.83
CA LEU A 137 11.22 17.20 -8.16
C LEU A 137 11.36 18.44 -9.04
N GLY A 138 12.35 18.45 -9.94
CA GLY A 138 12.51 19.45 -11.00
C GLY A 138 11.80 19.05 -12.30
N ASN A 139 12.14 19.77 -13.40
CA ASN A 139 11.63 19.44 -14.74
C ASN A 139 12.45 18.33 -15.44
N THR A 140 13.64 18.02 -14.95
CA THR A 140 14.46 16.93 -15.51
C THR A 140 13.86 15.59 -15.08
N PRO A 141 13.66 14.64 -16.00
CA PRO A 141 13.19 13.31 -15.67
C PRO A 141 14.13 12.60 -14.68
N VAL A 142 13.55 11.94 -13.69
CA VAL A 142 14.24 11.10 -12.71
C VAL A 142 13.65 9.71 -12.72
N LEU A 143 14.44 8.71 -12.40
CA LEU A 143 13.97 7.36 -12.18
C LEU A 143 13.58 7.20 -10.70
N MET A 144 12.34 6.82 -10.47
CA MET A 144 11.80 6.47 -9.17
C MET A 144 11.59 4.96 -9.13
N GLY A 145 11.96 4.31 -8.04
CA GLY A 145 11.78 2.87 -7.85
C GLY A 145 11.19 2.57 -6.49
N ASP A 146 10.25 1.64 -6.45
CA ASP A 146 9.71 1.06 -5.22
C ASP A 146 9.96 -0.45 -5.20
N ILE A 147 10.64 -0.94 -4.17
CA ILE A 147 11.00 -2.35 -4.02
C ILE A 147 10.04 -2.99 -3.02
N GLY A 148 8.98 -3.58 -3.54
CA GLY A 148 7.99 -4.30 -2.75
C GLY A 148 8.35 -5.77 -2.50
N GLY A 149 7.45 -6.47 -1.80
CA GLY A 149 7.62 -7.90 -1.53
C GLY A 149 7.34 -8.78 -2.76
N GLY A 150 6.30 -8.49 -3.53
CA GLY A 150 5.88 -9.29 -4.69
C GLY A 150 6.32 -8.69 -6.04
N SER A 151 6.42 -7.38 -6.13
CA SER A 151 6.77 -6.63 -7.34
C SER A 151 7.80 -5.53 -7.05
N VAL A 152 8.34 -4.97 -8.12
CA VAL A 152 9.15 -3.74 -8.10
C VAL A 152 8.58 -2.83 -9.18
N GLU A 153 8.28 -1.60 -8.78
CA GLU A 153 7.76 -0.57 -9.67
C GLU A 153 8.89 0.36 -10.11
N PHE A 154 8.87 0.71 -11.41
CA PHE A 154 9.78 1.70 -11.98
C PHE A 154 8.97 2.79 -12.66
N ILE A 155 9.27 4.03 -12.30
CA ILE A 155 8.60 5.21 -12.80
C ILE A 155 9.67 6.17 -13.34
N LEU A 156 9.61 6.53 -14.59
CA LEU A 156 10.41 7.62 -15.16
C LEU A 156 9.51 8.84 -15.32
N GLY A 157 9.85 9.95 -14.70
CA GLY A 157 9.03 11.16 -14.75
C GLY A 157 9.67 12.35 -14.06
N ASN A 158 8.94 13.43 -13.98
CA ASN A 158 9.37 14.68 -13.37
C ASN A 158 8.25 15.29 -12.50
N ALA A 159 8.38 16.55 -12.10
CA ALA A 159 7.37 17.22 -11.27
C ALA A 159 5.98 17.35 -11.93
N LYS A 160 5.85 17.13 -13.24
CA LYS A 160 4.62 17.41 -14.01
C LYS A 160 3.99 16.17 -14.62
N GLU A 161 4.81 15.23 -15.08
CA GLU A 161 4.32 14.08 -15.87
C GLU A 161 5.18 12.84 -15.70
N PHE A 162 4.57 11.68 -15.95
CA PHE A 162 5.26 10.39 -16.04
C PHE A 162 5.45 10.04 -17.52
N HIS A 163 6.68 9.70 -17.88
CA HIS A 163 7.05 9.28 -19.25
C HIS A 163 6.98 7.76 -19.42
N PHE A 164 7.18 7.03 -18.33
CA PHE A 164 7.15 5.57 -18.34
C PHE A 164 6.77 5.04 -16.96
N LEU A 165 5.93 4.00 -16.95
CA LEU A 165 5.47 3.31 -15.76
C LEU A 165 5.50 1.80 -16.02
N THR A 166 6.07 1.04 -15.11
CA THR A 166 6.02 -0.43 -15.19
C THR A 166 6.11 -1.06 -13.80
N SER A 167 5.53 -2.24 -13.67
CA SER A 167 5.67 -3.12 -12.51
C SER A 167 6.26 -4.45 -12.96
N LYS A 168 7.28 -4.92 -12.26
CA LYS A 168 7.95 -6.19 -12.53
C LYS A 168 7.79 -7.15 -11.36
N LYS A 169 7.51 -8.42 -11.66
CA LYS A 169 7.33 -9.48 -10.66
C LYS A 169 8.68 -9.97 -10.09
N ILE A 170 9.47 -9.06 -9.54
CA ILE A 170 10.81 -9.30 -8.99
C ILE A 170 10.97 -8.75 -7.57
N GLY A 171 9.85 -8.68 -6.82
CA GLY A 171 9.90 -8.23 -5.42
C GLY A 171 10.67 -9.18 -4.51
N VAL A 172 11.13 -8.64 -3.38
CA VAL A 172 12.07 -9.33 -2.48
C VAL A 172 11.54 -10.70 -2.03
N SER A 173 10.30 -10.79 -1.55
CA SER A 173 9.74 -12.07 -1.09
C SER A 173 9.59 -13.09 -2.21
N ARG A 174 9.26 -12.62 -3.42
CA ARG A 174 9.19 -13.47 -4.61
C ARG A 174 10.55 -14.03 -4.99
N MET A 175 11.58 -13.19 -5.01
CA MET A 175 12.94 -13.63 -5.33
C MET A 175 13.49 -14.59 -4.27
N THR A 176 13.24 -14.31 -3.00
CA THR A 176 13.60 -15.22 -1.90
C THR A 176 12.92 -16.58 -2.04
N ASP A 177 11.64 -16.63 -2.43
CA ASP A 177 10.91 -17.89 -2.62
C ASP A 177 11.42 -18.69 -3.84
N ILE A 178 11.81 -18.01 -4.91
CA ILE A 178 12.34 -18.63 -6.14
C ILE A 178 13.76 -19.17 -5.92
N PHE A 179 14.65 -18.33 -5.41
CA PHE A 179 16.08 -18.65 -5.32
C PHE A 179 16.45 -19.37 -4.02
N LYS A 180 15.63 -19.25 -2.96
CA LYS A 180 15.85 -19.87 -1.65
C LYS A 180 17.30 -19.70 -1.15
N PRO A 181 17.82 -18.46 -1.15
CA PRO A 181 19.21 -18.22 -0.78
C PRO A 181 19.45 -18.67 0.66
N SER A 182 20.71 -19.07 0.95
CA SER A 182 21.14 -19.31 2.33
C SER A 182 21.18 -18.01 3.15
N ASP A 183 21.15 -18.12 4.47
CA ASP A 183 21.32 -16.97 5.37
C ASP A 183 22.49 -17.26 6.36
N PRO A 184 23.63 -16.56 6.21
CA PRO A 184 23.93 -15.52 5.20
C PRO A 184 24.09 -16.08 3.77
N ILE A 185 23.80 -15.24 2.76
CA ILE A 185 23.97 -15.57 1.34
C ILE A 185 25.45 -15.87 1.04
N THR A 186 25.71 -16.93 0.29
CA THR A 186 27.09 -17.33 -0.08
C THR A 186 27.56 -16.66 -1.36
N ALA A 187 28.88 -16.59 -1.56
CA ALA A 187 29.47 -16.00 -2.77
C ALA A 187 29.08 -16.73 -4.08
N THR A 188 28.65 -18.00 -3.98
CA THR A 188 28.18 -18.79 -5.14
C THR A 188 26.71 -18.57 -5.47
N GLU A 189 25.96 -17.91 -4.60
CA GLU A 189 24.54 -17.57 -4.80
C GLU A 189 24.35 -16.14 -5.32
N ILE A 190 25.44 -15.35 -5.38
CA ILE A 190 25.47 -14.01 -5.96
C ILE A 190 25.81 -14.08 -7.44
#